data_3f1953484930cecf5e56efdc596437e6
#
_entry.id   3f1953484930cecf5e56efdc596437e6
#
_cell.length_a   1.000
_cell.length_b   1.000
_cell.length_c   1.000
_cell.angle_alpha   90.00
_cell.angle_beta   90.00
_cell.angle_gamma   90.00
#
_symmetry.space_group_name_H-M   'P 1'
#
loop_
_entity.id
_entity.type
_entity.pdbx_description
1 polymer ?
#
loop_
_entity_poly.entity_id
_entity_poly.type
_entity_poly.pdbx_seq_one_letter_code
_entity_poly.pdbx_strand_id
1 'polypeptide(L)'
;MSKAKSLGLVGVLLVLLSITGCASTREAAGKAWEVMLDPSIPVGYPEDQPTLVDLSMVAEPDVNPNIDGEGTPLRFQILQLKDDSMLMAADMDQLREDLEAALGTNYLTHDDFTLLPGQWKFYEPFAIEE
;
A
#
# COMPACT_ATOMS: atom_id res chain seq x y z
N MET A 1 4.23 -61.40 19.82
CA MET A 1 4.75 -60.06 20.23
C MET A 1 4.97 -59.10 19.05
N SER A 2 4.76 -59.48 17.79
CA SER A 2 4.98 -58.62 16.59
C SER A 2 3.81 -57.70 16.27
N LYS A 3 2.56 -58.16 16.43
CA LYS A 3 1.34 -57.40 16.06
C LYS A 3 1.10 -56.11 16.89
N ALA A 4 1.49 -56.08 18.17
CA ALA A 4 1.31 -54.92 19.03
C ALA A 4 2.28 -53.78 18.66
N LYS A 5 3.49 -54.07 18.18
CA LYS A 5 4.45 -53.07 17.74
C LYS A 5 4.08 -52.42 16.42
N SER A 6 3.41 -53.17 15.49
CA SER A 6 2.92 -52.58 14.24
C SER A 6 1.72 -51.66 14.43
N LEU A 7 0.84 -51.97 15.39
CA LEU A 7 -0.32 -51.12 15.70
C LEU A 7 0.10 -49.76 16.29
N GLY A 8 1.14 -49.75 17.14
CA GLY A 8 1.71 -48.52 17.70
C GLY A 8 2.36 -47.66 16.62
N LEU A 9 3.08 -48.26 15.67
CA LEU A 9 3.73 -47.54 14.58
C LEU A 9 2.73 -46.89 13.62
N VAL A 10 1.62 -47.59 13.31
CA VAL A 10 0.54 -47.04 12.47
C VAL A 10 -0.19 -45.90 13.17
N GLY A 11 -0.43 -46.00 14.49
CA GLY A 11 -1.02 -44.94 15.28
C GLY A 11 -0.17 -43.65 15.30
N VAL A 12 1.13 -43.79 15.48
CA VAL A 12 2.07 -42.64 15.46
C VAL A 12 2.15 -42.01 14.06
N LEU A 13 2.12 -42.83 13.00
CA LEU A 13 2.15 -42.33 11.63
C LEU A 13 0.85 -41.55 11.27
N LEU A 14 -0.30 -42.01 11.75
CA LEU A 14 -1.60 -41.33 11.57
C LEU A 14 -1.66 -40.01 12.31
N VAL A 15 -1.11 -39.90 13.50
CA VAL A 15 -1.01 -38.63 14.27
C VAL A 15 -0.07 -37.64 13.58
N LEU A 16 1.04 -38.09 13.01
CA LEU A 16 1.95 -37.24 12.27
C LEU A 16 1.37 -36.70 10.95
N LEU A 17 0.47 -37.45 10.29
CA LEU A 17 -0.21 -36.98 9.07
C LEU A 17 -1.32 -35.93 9.37
N SER A 18 -1.86 -35.90 10.59
CA SER A 18 -2.90 -34.93 10.97
C SER A 18 -2.34 -33.54 11.29
N ILE A 19 -1.02 -33.35 11.39
CA ILE A 19 -0.35 -32.06 11.66
C ILE A 19 -0.12 -31.26 10.38
N THR A 20 -0.37 -31.82 9.19
CA THR A 20 -0.24 -31.09 7.91
C THR A 20 -1.48 -30.25 7.57
N GLY A 21 -2.26 -29.85 8.56
CA GLY A 21 -3.43 -29.01 8.39
C GLY A 21 -3.11 -27.53 8.38
N CYS A 22 -3.45 -26.87 7.29
CA CYS A 22 -3.60 -25.44 7.06
C CYS A 22 -2.30 -24.63 6.82
N ALA A 23 -2.18 -24.11 5.61
CA ALA A 23 -1.18 -23.12 5.20
C ALA A 23 -1.16 -21.88 6.12
N SER A 24 -2.30 -21.54 6.72
CA SER A 24 -2.46 -20.44 7.66
C SER A 24 -1.64 -20.56 8.96
N THR A 25 -1.44 -21.77 9.46
CA THR A 25 -0.63 -22.01 10.67
C THR A 25 0.85 -21.83 10.42
N ARG A 26 1.32 -22.04 9.20
CA ARG A 26 2.72 -21.84 8.82
C ARG A 26 3.08 -20.37 8.71
N GLU A 27 2.17 -19.55 8.18
CA GLU A 27 2.33 -18.10 8.12
C GLU A 27 2.30 -17.47 9.51
N ALA A 28 1.36 -17.88 10.36
CA ALA A 28 1.29 -17.41 11.73
C ALA A 28 2.53 -17.76 12.56
N ALA A 29 3.08 -18.96 12.39
CA ALA A 29 4.32 -19.37 13.05
C ALA A 29 5.55 -18.60 12.53
N GLY A 30 5.58 -18.28 11.23
CA GLY A 30 6.63 -17.47 10.62
C GLY A 30 6.63 -16.04 11.15
N LYS A 31 5.47 -15.39 11.19
CA LYS A 31 5.31 -14.04 11.74
C LYS A 31 5.63 -13.97 13.24
N ALA A 32 5.22 -14.95 14.02
CA ALA A 32 5.53 -15.01 15.45
C ALA A 32 7.05 -15.10 15.72
N TRP A 33 7.79 -15.80 14.86
CA TRP A 33 9.25 -15.88 14.96
C TRP A 33 9.94 -14.57 14.54
N GLU A 34 9.47 -13.91 13.48
CA GLU A 34 9.98 -12.60 13.05
C GLU A 34 9.79 -11.53 14.12
N VAL A 35 8.61 -11.45 14.73
CA VAL A 35 8.31 -10.52 15.83
C VAL A 35 9.16 -10.80 17.07
N MET A 36 9.47 -12.07 17.34
CA MET A 36 10.35 -12.42 18.46
C MET A 36 11.80 -11.95 18.25
N LEU A 37 12.23 -11.87 16.98
CA LEU A 37 13.57 -11.38 16.60
C LEU A 37 13.61 -9.84 16.44
N ASP A 38 12.51 -9.24 16.03
CA ASP A 38 12.37 -7.79 15.87
C ASP A 38 11.01 -7.31 16.42
N PRO A 39 10.98 -6.83 17.68
CA PRO A 39 9.76 -6.35 18.31
C PRO A 39 9.15 -5.08 17.67
N SER A 40 9.84 -4.46 16.73
CA SER A 40 9.34 -3.28 16.01
C SER A 40 8.42 -3.64 14.84
N ILE A 41 8.32 -4.93 14.47
CA ILE A 41 7.39 -5.39 13.44
C ILE A 41 5.95 -5.21 13.93
N PRO A 42 5.11 -4.44 13.22
CA PRO A 42 3.73 -4.24 13.62
C PRO A 42 2.97 -5.56 13.57
N VAL A 43 2.39 -5.93 14.69
CA VAL A 43 1.51 -7.09 14.85
C VAL A 43 0.09 -6.61 15.09
N GLY A 44 -0.84 -7.09 14.29
CA GLY A 44 -2.27 -6.79 14.40
C GLY A 44 -3.02 -7.49 13.28
N TYR A 45 -4.34 -7.35 13.31
CA TYR A 45 -5.14 -7.68 12.15
C TYR A 45 -4.79 -6.68 11.03
N PRO A 46 -4.85 -7.07 9.75
CA PRO A 46 -4.58 -6.15 8.63
C PRO A 46 -5.44 -4.88 8.68
N GLU A 47 -6.61 -4.96 9.28
CA GLU A 47 -7.57 -3.86 9.51
C GLU A 47 -7.08 -2.85 10.58
N ASP A 48 -6.17 -3.27 11.49
CA ASP A 48 -5.62 -2.42 12.56
C ASP A 48 -4.30 -1.73 12.15
N GLN A 49 -3.84 -1.95 10.92
CA GLN A 49 -2.60 -1.35 10.43
C GLN A 49 -2.93 -0.22 9.46
N PRO A 50 -2.27 0.94 9.59
CA PRO A 50 -2.47 2.03 8.65
C PRO A 50 -2.09 1.57 7.25
N THR A 51 -2.90 1.96 6.27
CA THR A 51 -2.59 1.72 4.86
C THR A 51 -1.38 2.55 4.46
N LEU A 52 -0.28 1.89 4.08
CA LEU A 52 0.90 2.57 3.54
C LEU A 52 0.76 2.72 2.03
N VAL A 53 0.92 3.94 1.55
CA VAL A 53 0.92 4.27 0.13
C VAL A 53 2.36 4.57 -0.30
N ASP A 54 2.81 3.85 -1.33
CA ASP A 54 4.09 4.03 -1.99
C ASP A 54 3.84 4.45 -3.43
N LEU A 55 4.33 5.63 -3.83
CA LEU A 55 4.07 6.20 -5.13
C LEU A 55 5.35 6.35 -5.94
N SER A 56 5.29 5.89 -7.18
CA SER A 56 6.31 6.20 -8.18
C SER A 56 5.70 6.94 -9.36
N MET A 57 6.37 8.00 -9.80
CA MET A 57 5.93 8.88 -10.87
C MET A 57 6.92 8.82 -12.01
N VAL A 58 6.42 8.63 -13.22
CA VAL A 58 7.23 8.57 -14.45
C VAL A 58 6.63 9.52 -15.46
N ALA A 59 7.46 10.42 -16.00
CA ALA A 59 7.08 11.28 -17.11
C ALA A 59 7.67 10.74 -18.42
N GLU A 60 6.82 10.54 -19.41
CA GLU A 60 7.28 10.19 -20.76
C GLU A 60 8.15 11.32 -21.35
N PRO A 61 9.07 11.02 -22.29
CA PRO A 61 9.93 12.03 -22.89
C PRO A 61 9.19 13.17 -23.60
N ASP A 62 7.97 12.92 -24.07
CA ASP A 62 7.09 13.86 -24.77
C ASP A 62 5.94 14.36 -23.88
N VAL A 63 6.07 14.26 -22.55
CA VAL A 63 5.03 14.76 -21.62
C VAL A 63 4.80 16.26 -21.83
N ASN A 64 3.52 16.69 -21.76
CA ASN A 64 3.10 18.08 -21.87
C ASN A 64 3.74 18.80 -23.08
N PRO A 65 3.54 18.29 -24.32
CA PRO A 65 4.26 18.79 -25.50
C PRO A 65 3.91 20.25 -25.82
N ASN A 66 4.92 21.01 -26.23
CA ASN A 66 4.75 22.34 -26.76
C ASN A 66 4.23 22.29 -28.22
N ILE A 67 4.10 23.45 -28.87
CA ILE A 67 3.61 23.55 -30.25
C ILE A 67 4.51 22.83 -31.28
N ASP A 68 5.79 22.66 -30.93
CA ASP A 68 6.79 21.99 -31.77
C ASP A 68 6.85 20.48 -31.50
N GLY A 69 6.04 19.98 -30.54
CA GLY A 69 5.99 18.58 -30.13
C GLY A 69 7.09 18.18 -29.15
N GLU A 70 7.83 19.12 -28.61
CA GLU A 70 8.87 18.86 -27.61
C GLU A 70 8.24 18.76 -26.22
N GLY A 71 8.65 17.76 -25.43
CA GLY A 71 8.21 17.60 -24.05
C GLY A 71 8.59 18.78 -23.19
N THR A 72 7.66 19.23 -22.35
CA THR A 72 7.89 20.32 -21.39
C THR A 72 7.57 19.89 -19.97
N PRO A 73 8.06 20.62 -18.94
CA PRO A 73 7.77 20.28 -17.57
C PRO A 73 6.27 20.19 -17.28
N LEU A 74 5.86 19.11 -16.61
CA LEU A 74 4.48 18.91 -16.16
C LEU A 74 4.39 19.24 -14.68
N ARG A 75 3.51 20.19 -14.32
CA ARG A 75 3.15 20.48 -12.94
C ARG A 75 1.88 19.71 -12.57
N PHE A 76 1.88 19.10 -11.39
CA PHE A 76 0.72 18.39 -10.84
C PHE A 76 0.77 18.42 -9.31
N GLN A 77 -0.34 18.05 -8.70
CA GLN A 77 -0.51 18.01 -7.25
C GLN A 77 -0.96 16.62 -6.84
N ILE A 78 -0.46 16.14 -5.70
CA ILE A 78 -1.00 14.97 -5.01
C ILE A 78 -1.84 15.49 -3.86
N LEU A 79 -3.13 15.17 -3.88
CA LEU A 79 -4.09 15.60 -2.88
C LEU A 79 -4.40 14.41 -1.96
N GLN A 80 -4.37 14.64 -0.66
CA GLN A 80 -4.94 13.71 0.33
C GLN A 80 -6.29 14.25 0.77
N LEU A 81 -7.32 13.45 0.60
CA LEU A 81 -8.70 13.81 0.86
C LEU A 81 -9.35 12.78 1.77
N LYS A 82 -10.34 13.20 2.56
CA LYS A 82 -11.20 12.26 3.32
C LYS A 82 -12.11 11.46 2.39
N ASP A 83 -12.64 12.11 1.37
CA ASP A 83 -13.39 11.54 0.26
C ASP A 83 -13.28 12.46 -0.97
N ASP A 84 -13.66 11.96 -2.13
CA ASP A 84 -13.50 12.66 -3.41
C ASP A 84 -14.72 13.52 -3.82
N SER A 85 -15.79 13.53 -3.04
CA SER A 85 -17.07 14.15 -3.41
C SER A 85 -16.95 15.64 -3.73
N MET A 86 -16.18 16.38 -2.92
CA MET A 86 -15.97 17.81 -3.17
C MET A 86 -15.07 18.05 -4.37
N LEU A 87 -14.05 17.22 -4.59
CA LEU A 87 -13.19 17.30 -5.77
C LEU A 87 -13.98 17.05 -7.06
N MET A 88 -14.86 16.05 -7.07
CA MET A 88 -15.72 15.73 -8.21
C MET A 88 -16.78 16.79 -8.50
N ALA A 89 -17.15 17.58 -7.51
CA ALA A 89 -18.13 18.67 -7.63
C ALA A 89 -17.51 20.04 -7.90
N ALA A 90 -16.22 20.22 -7.60
CA ALA A 90 -15.54 21.49 -7.69
C ALA A 90 -15.30 21.92 -9.15
N ASP A 91 -15.33 23.23 -9.40
CA ASP A 91 -14.90 23.83 -10.64
C ASP A 91 -13.36 23.96 -10.67
N MET A 92 -12.76 23.78 -11.85
CA MET A 92 -11.30 23.90 -12.01
C MET A 92 -10.75 25.27 -11.64
N ASP A 93 -11.51 26.33 -11.85
CA ASP A 93 -11.07 27.67 -11.49
C ASP A 93 -11.07 27.87 -9.98
N GLN A 94 -12.05 27.30 -9.27
CA GLN A 94 -12.09 27.29 -7.80
C GLN A 94 -10.91 26.52 -7.21
N LEU A 95 -10.59 25.35 -7.78
CA LEU A 95 -9.45 24.54 -7.34
C LEU A 95 -8.10 25.25 -7.55
N ARG A 96 -7.99 26.09 -8.58
CA ARG A 96 -6.78 26.89 -8.84
C ARG A 96 -6.66 28.13 -7.98
N GLU A 97 -7.78 28.72 -7.62
CA GLU A 97 -7.83 29.97 -6.84
C GLU A 97 -7.57 29.68 -5.35
N ASP A 98 -8.31 28.71 -4.80
CA ASP A 98 -8.18 28.31 -3.39
C ASP A 98 -8.61 26.85 -3.23
N LEU A 99 -7.62 25.97 -3.25
CA LEU A 99 -7.80 24.52 -3.17
C LEU A 99 -8.47 24.10 -1.85
N GLU A 100 -8.07 24.69 -0.73
CA GLU A 100 -8.60 24.36 0.59
C GLU A 100 -10.06 24.79 0.72
N ALA A 101 -10.39 25.99 0.23
CA ALA A 101 -11.77 26.47 0.24
C ALA A 101 -12.67 25.64 -0.70
N ALA A 102 -12.17 25.25 -1.88
CA ALA A 102 -12.92 24.45 -2.83
C ALA A 102 -13.22 23.03 -2.33
N LEU A 103 -12.28 22.42 -1.63
CA LEU A 103 -12.40 21.06 -1.11
C LEU A 103 -12.98 21.01 0.31
N GLY A 104 -12.95 22.12 1.04
CA GLY A 104 -13.57 22.28 2.35
C GLY A 104 -13.11 21.21 3.35
N THR A 105 -14.08 20.57 4.02
CA THR A 105 -13.80 19.57 5.06
C THR A 105 -13.21 18.26 4.55
N ASN A 106 -13.22 18.04 3.24
CA ASN A 106 -12.63 16.84 2.63
C ASN A 106 -11.12 16.99 2.39
N TYR A 107 -10.61 18.20 2.36
CA TYR A 107 -9.19 18.48 2.23
C TYR A 107 -8.41 18.07 3.49
N LEU A 108 -7.32 17.35 3.30
CA LEU A 108 -6.36 17.03 4.37
C LEU A 108 -5.03 17.72 4.14
N THR A 109 -4.39 17.45 3.01
CA THR A 109 -3.12 18.07 2.63
C THR A 109 -2.87 17.92 1.13
N HIS A 110 -1.87 18.61 0.61
CA HIS A 110 -1.40 18.42 -0.76
C HIS A 110 0.11 18.65 -0.86
N ASP A 111 0.69 18.08 -1.92
CA ASP A 111 2.05 18.31 -2.32
C ASP A 111 2.13 18.69 -3.80
N ASP A 112 2.93 19.71 -4.09
CA ASP A 112 3.18 20.20 -5.44
C ASP A 112 4.41 19.55 -6.06
N PHE A 113 4.27 19.09 -7.31
CA PHE A 113 5.35 18.47 -8.05
C PHE A 113 5.52 19.06 -9.43
N THR A 114 6.77 19.01 -9.89
CA THR A 114 7.11 19.21 -11.29
C THR A 114 7.95 18.03 -11.74
N LEU A 115 7.50 17.36 -12.82
CA LEU A 115 8.26 16.34 -13.52
C LEU A 115 8.81 16.93 -14.82
N LEU A 116 10.10 16.69 -15.09
CA LEU A 116 10.71 16.98 -16.36
C LEU A 116 10.45 15.83 -17.33
N PRO A 117 10.45 16.09 -18.66
CA PRO A 117 10.35 15.03 -19.65
C PRO A 117 11.37 13.91 -19.43
N GLY A 118 10.91 12.66 -19.43
CA GLY A 118 11.74 11.48 -19.16
C GLY A 118 12.17 11.30 -17.72
N GLN A 119 11.72 12.13 -16.78
CA GLN A 119 12.06 12.02 -15.38
C GLN A 119 11.19 10.97 -14.69
N TRP A 120 11.80 10.26 -13.73
CA TRP A 120 11.09 9.46 -12.75
C TRP A 120 11.41 9.93 -11.34
N LYS A 121 10.46 9.78 -10.42
CA LYS A 121 10.57 10.23 -9.03
C LYS A 121 9.81 9.29 -8.12
N PHE A 122 10.40 8.98 -6.97
CA PHE A 122 9.69 8.34 -5.86
C PHE A 122 9.17 9.41 -4.91
N TYR A 123 7.99 9.17 -4.39
CA TYR A 123 7.43 9.89 -3.26
C TYR A 123 7.70 9.08 -1.99
N GLU A 124 7.99 9.76 -0.89
CA GLU A 124 8.19 9.06 0.38
C GLU A 124 6.89 8.35 0.79
N PRO A 125 6.98 7.07 1.22
CA PRO A 125 5.79 6.35 1.68
C PRO A 125 5.11 7.09 2.83
N PHE A 126 3.79 7.18 2.79
CA PHE A 126 2.99 7.80 3.82
C PHE A 126 1.83 6.89 4.25
N ALA A 127 1.41 7.03 5.50
CA ALA A 127 0.27 6.31 6.04
C ALA A 127 -1.02 7.09 5.75
N ILE A 128 -2.06 6.37 5.34
CA ILE A 128 -3.43 6.89 5.30
C ILE A 128 -4.12 6.42 6.58
N GLU A 129 -4.64 7.36 7.36
CA GLU A 129 -5.52 7.07 8.49
C GLU A 129 -6.95 6.95 7.96
N GLU A 130 -7.64 5.84 8.29
CA GLU A 130 -9.05 5.62 7.99
C GLU A 130 -9.97 6.43 8.93
#